data_ff7f627867f777e5139127ccfb26c693
#
_entry.id   ff7f627867f777e5139127ccfb26c693
#
_cell.length_a   1.000
_cell.length_b   1.000
_cell.length_c   1.000
_cell.angle_alpha   90.00
_cell.angle_beta   90.00
_cell.angle_gamma   90.00
#
_symmetry.space_group_name_H-M   'P 1'
#
loop_
_entity.id
_entity.type
_entity.pdbx_description
1 polymer ?
#
loop_
_entity_poly.entity_id
_entity_poly.type
_entity_poly.pdbx_seq_one_letter_code
_entity_poly.pdbx_strand_id
1 'polypeptide(L)'
;YEGVATMEKYGAMVVGPRGFHGYSGIAPLGGGLTNVAFVVDMRAMKRRGVPMEQFFAQCIEALPPVREALIGAHRVGKIHGVGPLAQGARRAIADGVLLVGDAAIYLDPFTGEGVYKALRGAELAFETAERALRAGRTDVKMLRPYLGARRRAFAEKTLANYLVQLFVHTPVLMNYVTPRLSSRPALARQLVLVLGDLGTKREQRQLLSPVYLWNLLRPWD
;
A
#
# COMPACT_ATOMS: atom_id res chain seq x y z
N TYR A 1 12.59 16.02 3.89
CA TYR A 1 13.38 16.88 3.02
C TYR A 1 12.66 18.21 2.78
N GLU A 2 13.44 19.27 2.68
CA GLU A 2 13.03 20.58 2.18
C GLU A 2 13.67 20.85 0.82
N GLY A 3 13.02 21.70 -0.01
CA GLY A 3 13.56 22.10 -1.33
C GLY A 3 13.36 21.05 -2.45
N VAL A 4 12.41 20.14 -2.30
CA VAL A 4 12.06 19.15 -3.35
C VAL A 4 11.16 19.81 -4.38
N ALA A 5 11.74 20.40 -5.43
CA ALA A 5 11.05 21.30 -6.37
C ALA A 5 9.98 20.63 -7.26
N THR A 6 10.11 19.33 -7.54
CA THR A 6 9.25 18.64 -8.52
C THR A 6 7.98 18.02 -7.93
N MET A 7 7.80 18.07 -6.60
CA MET A 7 6.76 17.31 -5.89
C MET A 7 5.80 18.17 -5.06
N GLU A 8 5.67 19.46 -5.35
CA GLU A 8 4.83 20.37 -4.53
C GLU A 8 3.34 19.98 -4.48
N LYS A 9 2.83 19.30 -5.49
CA LYS A 9 1.38 19.01 -5.63
C LYS A 9 1.00 17.54 -5.61
N TYR A 10 1.93 16.63 -5.90
CA TYR A 10 1.61 15.22 -6.10
C TYR A 10 2.61 14.30 -5.39
N GLY A 11 2.09 13.28 -4.71
CA GLY A 11 2.92 12.17 -4.29
C GLY A 11 3.33 11.29 -5.47
N ALA A 12 4.46 10.61 -5.35
CA ALA A 12 4.94 9.66 -6.35
C ALA A 12 5.32 8.33 -5.70
N MET A 13 5.08 7.26 -6.45
CA MET A 13 5.58 5.92 -6.13
C MET A 13 6.58 5.52 -7.21
N VAL A 14 7.81 5.27 -6.82
CA VAL A 14 8.90 4.89 -7.73
C VAL A 14 9.25 3.43 -7.46
N VAL A 15 8.85 2.54 -8.36
CA VAL A 15 9.16 1.11 -8.27
C VAL A 15 10.61 0.87 -8.68
N GLY A 16 11.32 0.04 -7.91
CA GLY A 16 12.72 -0.20 -8.13
C GLY A 16 13.02 -0.98 -9.43
N PRO A 17 14.19 -0.75 -10.05
CA PRO A 17 14.64 -1.51 -11.21
C PRO A 17 14.97 -2.96 -10.82
N ARG A 18 15.27 -3.78 -11.83
CA ARG A 18 15.71 -5.16 -11.59
C ARG A 18 16.90 -5.20 -10.63
N GLY A 19 16.76 -5.95 -9.54
CA GLY A 19 17.78 -6.05 -8.47
C GLY A 19 17.52 -5.14 -7.26
N PHE A 20 16.70 -4.10 -7.38
CA PHE A 20 16.19 -3.34 -6.25
C PHE A 20 14.82 -3.92 -5.85
N HIS A 21 14.78 -4.79 -4.86
CA HIS A 21 13.53 -5.42 -4.42
C HIS A 21 12.74 -4.50 -3.49
N GLY A 22 12.00 -3.56 -4.09
CA GLY A 22 11.23 -2.58 -3.33
C GLY A 22 10.78 -1.38 -4.17
N TYR A 23 10.37 -0.33 -3.48
CA TYR A 23 9.92 0.93 -4.07
C TYR A 23 10.16 2.11 -3.12
N SER A 24 10.06 3.33 -3.64
CA SER A 24 10.05 4.56 -2.86
C SER A 24 8.68 5.24 -2.96
N GLY A 25 8.22 5.77 -1.83
CA GLY A 25 7.12 6.73 -1.77
C GLY A 25 7.68 8.13 -1.49
N ILE A 26 7.29 9.10 -2.30
CA ILE A 26 7.60 10.51 -2.13
C ILE A 26 6.28 11.25 -1.94
N ALA A 27 6.10 11.94 -0.83
CA ALA A 27 4.83 12.59 -0.52
C ALA A 27 5.05 13.99 0.06
N PRO A 28 4.49 15.05 -0.56
CA PRO A 28 4.52 16.37 0.01
C PRO A 28 3.68 16.43 1.29
N LEU A 29 4.21 17.04 2.34
CA LEU A 29 3.55 17.20 3.63
C LEU A 29 2.96 18.59 3.84
N GLY A 30 3.18 19.51 2.89
CA GLY A 30 2.92 20.94 3.05
C GLY A 30 4.08 21.69 3.72
N GLY A 31 4.02 23.04 3.69
CA GLY A 31 5.07 23.87 4.30
C GLY A 31 6.47 23.69 3.69
N GLY A 32 6.58 23.25 2.44
CA GLY A 32 7.87 23.00 1.77
C GLY A 32 8.51 21.64 2.15
N LEU A 33 7.85 20.86 3.00
CA LEU A 33 8.35 19.55 3.44
C LEU A 33 7.88 18.43 2.55
N THR A 34 8.76 17.48 2.28
CA THR A 34 8.47 16.25 1.54
C THR A 34 8.98 15.04 2.30
N ASN A 35 8.11 14.06 2.49
CA ASN A 35 8.50 12.76 3.04
C ASN A 35 9.02 11.85 1.93
N VAL A 36 10.15 11.19 2.20
CA VAL A 36 10.73 10.16 1.32
C VAL A 36 10.84 8.87 2.12
N ALA A 37 10.15 7.85 1.66
CA ALA A 37 10.15 6.54 2.30
C ALA A 37 10.58 5.46 1.32
N PHE A 38 11.29 4.43 1.81
CA PHE A 38 11.61 3.23 1.05
C PHE A 38 10.97 2.01 1.71
N VAL A 39 10.30 1.22 0.91
CA VAL A 39 9.89 -0.13 1.27
C VAL A 39 10.83 -1.09 0.56
N VAL A 40 11.54 -1.91 1.33
CA VAL A 40 12.56 -2.83 0.81
C VAL A 40 12.36 -4.23 1.34
N ASP A 41 12.77 -5.23 0.56
CA ASP A 41 12.75 -6.62 1.00
C ASP A 41 13.55 -6.79 2.30
N MET A 42 12.98 -7.56 3.24
CA MET A 42 13.61 -7.84 4.54
C MET A 42 14.98 -8.53 4.39
N ARG A 43 15.19 -9.30 3.33
CA ARG A 43 16.50 -9.93 3.06
C ARG A 43 17.53 -8.89 2.67
N ALA A 44 17.15 -7.89 1.84
CA ALA A 44 18.02 -6.76 1.51
C ALA A 44 18.37 -5.97 2.77
N MET A 45 17.38 -5.68 3.61
CA MET A 45 17.57 -5.00 4.88
C MET A 45 18.51 -5.77 5.82
N LYS A 46 18.36 -7.08 5.97
CA LYS A 46 19.22 -7.91 6.83
C LYS A 46 20.65 -8.02 6.30
N ARG A 47 20.82 -8.01 4.97
CA ARG A 47 22.14 -8.14 4.31
C ARG A 47 22.81 -6.81 4.03
N ARG A 48 22.25 -5.69 4.47
CA ARG A 48 22.76 -4.37 4.13
C ARG A 48 24.25 -4.14 4.51
N GLY A 49 24.72 -4.76 5.60
CA GLY A 49 26.14 -4.69 6.03
C GLY A 49 26.65 -3.28 6.38
N VAL A 50 25.80 -2.27 6.31
CA VAL A 50 26.11 -0.85 6.51
C VAL A 50 25.11 -0.20 7.47
N PRO A 51 25.42 0.93 8.11
CA PRO A 51 24.49 1.70 8.93
C PRO A 51 23.25 2.13 8.13
N MET A 52 22.14 2.39 8.84
CA MET A 52 20.86 2.78 8.23
C MET A 52 20.99 4.03 7.35
N GLU A 53 21.74 5.01 7.77
CA GLU A 53 21.99 6.25 7.00
C GLU A 53 22.62 5.95 5.64
N GLN A 54 23.65 5.12 5.62
CA GLN A 54 24.33 4.74 4.39
C GLN A 54 23.45 3.86 3.51
N PHE A 55 22.70 2.95 4.09
CA PHE A 55 21.74 2.13 3.33
C PHE A 55 20.65 2.99 2.69
N PHE A 56 20.13 3.97 3.40
CA PHE A 56 19.14 4.90 2.87
C PHE A 56 19.70 5.72 1.68
N ALA A 57 20.94 6.21 1.80
CA ALA A 57 21.63 6.88 0.69
C ALA A 57 21.81 5.95 -0.52
N GLN A 58 22.18 4.68 -0.30
CA GLN A 58 22.27 3.68 -1.36
C GLN A 58 20.91 3.45 -2.06
N CYS A 59 19.80 3.48 -1.31
CA CYS A 59 18.46 3.37 -1.89
C CYS A 59 18.12 4.59 -2.78
N ILE A 60 18.53 5.79 -2.40
CA ILE A 60 18.36 7.00 -3.23
C ILE A 60 19.14 6.82 -4.54
N GLU A 61 20.42 6.45 -4.46
CA GLU A 61 21.27 6.27 -5.65
C GLU A 61 20.76 5.15 -6.59
N ALA A 62 20.18 4.11 -6.02
CA ALA A 62 19.61 3.00 -6.80
C ALA A 62 18.33 3.36 -7.58
N LEU A 63 17.71 4.50 -7.26
CA LEU A 63 16.46 4.97 -7.87
C LEU A 63 16.66 6.35 -8.53
N PRO A 64 17.09 6.42 -9.80
CA PRO A 64 17.37 7.70 -10.47
C PRO A 64 16.26 8.74 -10.35
N PRO A 65 14.95 8.41 -10.50
CA PRO A 65 13.90 9.41 -10.34
C PRO A 65 13.82 10.01 -8.92
N VAL A 66 14.16 9.21 -7.89
CA VAL A 66 14.21 9.71 -6.50
C VAL A 66 15.41 10.62 -6.31
N ARG A 67 16.58 10.19 -6.79
CA ARG A 67 17.82 10.98 -6.73
C ARG A 67 17.63 12.32 -7.43
N GLU A 68 17.07 12.33 -8.64
CA GLU A 68 16.81 13.55 -9.41
C GLU A 68 15.84 14.49 -8.70
N ALA A 69 14.77 13.96 -8.09
CA ALA A 69 13.82 14.74 -7.31
C ALA A 69 14.47 15.42 -6.07
N LEU A 70 15.55 14.84 -5.56
CA LEU A 70 16.26 15.34 -4.37
C LEU A 70 17.46 16.22 -4.70
N ILE A 71 17.72 16.57 -5.98
CA ILE A 71 18.79 17.50 -6.33
C ILE A 71 18.49 18.86 -5.70
N GLY A 72 19.45 19.36 -4.92
CA GLY A 72 19.32 20.64 -4.20
C GLY A 72 18.46 20.58 -2.95
N ALA A 73 17.79 19.47 -2.67
CA ALA A 73 17.03 19.27 -1.44
C ALA A 73 17.95 18.90 -0.27
N HIS A 74 17.56 19.29 0.93
CA HIS A 74 18.29 18.93 2.14
C HIS A 74 17.38 18.17 3.13
N ARG A 75 17.97 17.22 3.82
CA ARG A 75 17.25 16.41 4.80
C ARG A 75 17.14 17.15 6.13
N VAL A 76 15.92 17.31 6.63
CA VAL A 76 15.64 17.99 7.90
C VAL A 76 15.31 17.04 9.05
N GLY A 77 15.02 15.77 8.77
CA GLY A 77 14.63 14.77 9.75
C GLY A 77 15.62 13.62 9.91
N LYS A 78 15.42 12.82 10.98
CA LYS A 78 16.12 11.54 11.16
C LYS A 78 15.50 10.47 10.28
N ILE A 79 16.29 9.45 9.92
CA ILE A 79 15.77 8.25 9.26
C ILE A 79 15.18 7.34 10.32
N HIS A 80 13.93 6.95 10.12
CA HIS A 80 13.23 5.99 10.95
C HIS A 80 12.97 4.71 10.15
N GLY A 81 13.22 3.56 10.74
CA GLY A 81 12.89 2.27 10.15
C GLY A 81 11.80 1.58 10.95
N VAL A 82 10.85 0.95 10.26
CA VAL A 82 9.82 0.10 10.84
C VAL A 82 9.73 -1.21 10.08
N GLY A 83 9.58 -2.30 10.77
CA GLY A 83 9.44 -3.62 10.14
C GLY A 83 9.47 -4.76 11.16
N PRO A 84 9.14 -5.97 10.71
CA PRO A 84 8.62 -6.33 9.39
C PRO A 84 7.23 -5.75 9.15
N LEU A 85 6.92 -5.34 7.89
CA LEU A 85 5.63 -4.72 7.56
C LEU A 85 4.53 -5.76 7.33
N ALA A 86 4.78 -6.77 6.49
CA ALA A 86 3.78 -7.81 6.20
C ALA A 86 3.55 -8.68 7.43
N GLN A 87 2.50 -8.39 8.18
CA GLN A 87 2.14 -9.07 9.42
C GLN A 87 0.64 -9.34 9.46
N GLY A 88 0.24 -10.41 10.13
CA GLY A 88 -1.16 -10.73 10.36
C GLY A 88 -1.35 -11.56 11.62
N ALA A 89 -2.37 -11.24 12.38
CA ALA A 89 -2.75 -12.06 13.50
C ALA A 89 -3.31 -13.41 13.02
N ARG A 90 -2.89 -14.50 13.64
CA ARG A 90 -3.49 -15.84 13.38
C ARG A 90 -5.00 -15.86 13.62
N ARG A 91 -5.46 -15.04 14.55
CA ARG A 91 -6.88 -14.88 14.88
C ARG A 91 -7.14 -13.39 15.10
N ALA A 92 -8.13 -12.84 14.41
CA ALA A 92 -8.55 -11.45 14.60
C ALA A 92 -9.60 -11.29 15.72
N ILE A 93 -10.04 -12.39 16.35
CA ILE A 93 -10.95 -12.40 17.49
C ILE A 93 -10.49 -13.41 18.55
N ALA A 94 -10.76 -13.09 19.80
CA ALA A 94 -10.69 -13.97 20.96
C ALA A 94 -11.81 -13.57 21.91
N ASP A 95 -12.00 -14.30 23.02
CA ASP A 95 -12.99 -13.92 24.03
C ASP A 95 -12.67 -12.51 24.56
N GLY A 96 -13.62 -11.59 24.43
CA GLY A 96 -13.47 -10.18 24.79
C GLY A 96 -12.57 -9.34 23.85
N VAL A 97 -12.08 -9.88 22.73
CA VAL A 97 -11.10 -9.20 21.87
C VAL A 97 -11.54 -9.16 20.41
N LEU A 98 -11.44 -7.98 19.82
CA LEU A 98 -11.57 -7.73 18.37
C LEU A 98 -10.33 -6.95 17.90
N LEU A 99 -9.57 -7.48 16.95
CA LEU A 99 -8.44 -6.77 16.34
C LEU A 99 -8.91 -5.98 15.14
N VAL A 100 -8.46 -4.73 15.02
CA VAL A 100 -8.78 -3.81 13.92
C VAL A 100 -7.50 -3.30 13.23
N GLY A 101 -7.64 -2.75 12.04
CA GLY A 101 -6.52 -2.15 11.29
C GLY A 101 -5.33 -3.11 11.15
N ASP A 102 -4.14 -2.56 11.30
CA ASP A 102 -2.86 -3.25 11.13
C ASP A 102 -2.65 -4.37 12.17
N ALA A 103 -3.22 -4.24 13.37
CA ALA A 103 -3.19 -5.29 14.38
C ALA A 103 -3.88 -6.58 13.91
N ALA A 104 -4.88 -6.47 13.04
CA ALA A 104 -5.55 -7.64 12.46
C ALA A 104 -4.84 -8.19 11.23
N ILE A 105 -4.42 -7.32 10.32
CA ILE A 105 -3.62 -7.65 9.14
C ILE A 105 -3.03 -6.38 8.54
N TYR A 106 -1.75 -6.41 8.27
CA TYR A 106 -1.03 -5.42 7.47
C TYR A 106 -0.31 -6.15 6.32
N LEU A 107 -0.50 -5.71 5.08
CA LEU A 107 0.12 -6.33 3.91
C LEU A 107 1.28 -5.47 3.42
N ASP A 108 0.98 -4.31 2.85
CA ASP A 108 1.96 -3.45 2.22
C ASP A 108 1.39 -2.02 2.09
N PRO A 109 2.20 -0.96 2.29
CA PRO A 109 1.74 0.42 2.20
C PRO A 109 1.53 0.92 0.76
N PHE A 110 1.90 0.18 -0.28
CA PHE A 110 1.88 0.62 -1.68
C PHE A 110 0.53 1.19 -2.12
N THR A 111 -0.56 0.58 -1.71
CA THR A 111 -1.91 1.02 -2.10
C THR A 111 -2.49 2.12 -1.21
N GLY A 112 -1.83 2.47 -0.12
CA GLY A 112 -2.28 3.53 0.81
C GLY A 112 -3.55 3.22 1.61
N GLU A 113 -4.03 1.98 1.62
CA GLU A 113 -5.33 1.60 2.20
C GLU A 113 -5.35 1.42 3.73
N GLY A 114 -4.21 1.57 4.43
CA GLY A 114 -4.10 1.26 5.85
C GLY A 114 -5.10 2.02 6.72
N VAL A 115 -5.18 3.35 6.54
CA VAL A 115 -6.10 4.22 7.31
C VAL A 115 -7.55 3.84 7.04
N TYR A 116 -7.93 3.65 5.78
CA TYR A 116 -9.28 3.20 5.42
C TYR A 116 -9.65 1.87 6.09
N LYS A 117 -8.75 0.87 6.01
CA LYS A 117 -8.98 -0.45 6.63
C LYS A 117 -9.09 -0.36 8.15
N ALA A 118 -8.34 0.54 8.78
CA ALA A 118 -8.42 0.77 10.23
C ALA A 118 -9.77 1.39 10.61
N LEU A 119 -10.19 2.48 9.95
CA LEU A 119 -11.46 3.16 10.24
C LEU A 119 -12.66 2.26 9.95
N ARG A 120 -12.71 1.64 8.76
CA ARG A 120 -13.81 0.72 8.42
C ARG A 120 -13.82 -0.53 9.30
N GLY A 121 -12.64 -1.04 9.67
CA GLY A 121 -12.51 -2.14 10.61
C GLY A 121 -13.05 -1.79 12.00
N ALA A 122 -12.81 -0.57 12.48
CA ALA A 122 -13.32 -0.07 13.74
C ALA A 122 -14.87 0.03 13.75
N GLU A 123 -15.48 0.54 12.66
CA GLU A 123 -16.95 0.56 12.52
C GLU A 123 -17.56 -0.86 12.63
N LEU A 124 -16.98 -1.82 11.88
CA LEU A 124 -17.45 -3.21 11.91
C LEU A 124 -17.24 -3.88 13.27
N ALA A 125 -16.15 -3.52 13.96
CA ALA A 125 -15.89 -4.00 15.33
C ALA A 125 -16.88 -3.40 16.32
N PHE A 126 -17.16 -2.10 16.20
CA PHE A 126 -18.15 -1.41 17.05
C PHE A 126 -19.53 -2.08 16.96
N GLU A 127 -20.06 -2.30 15.75
CA GLU A 127 -21.36 -2.97 15.56
C GLU A 127 -21.43 -4.35 16.23
N THR A 128 -20.32 -5.08 16.22
CA THR A 128 -20.26 -6.40 16.83
C THR A 128 -20.10 -6.32 18.35
N ALA A 129 -19.24 -5.41 18.82
CA ALA A 129 -19.00 -5.19 20.26
C ALA A 129 -20.26 -4.68 20.95
N GLU A 130 -20.97 -3.74 20.36
CA GLU A 130 -22.24 -3.21 20.90
C GLU A 130 -23.26 -4.33 21.12
N ARG A 131 -23.46 -5.20 20.14
CA ARG A 131 -24.38 -6.34 20.25
C ARG A 131 -23.93 -7.33 21.33
N ALA A 132 -22.63 -7.60 21.41
CA ALA A 132 -22.05 -8.50 22.39
C ALA A 132 -22.23 -7.98 23.82
N LEU A 133 -21.96 -6.70 24.04
CA LEU A 133 -22.12 -6.04 25.35
C LEU A 133 -23.59 -5.98 25.76
N ARG A 134 -24.50 -5.64 24.86
CA ARG A 134 -25.97 -5.66 25.15
C ARG A 134 -26.47 -7.06 25.53
N ALA A 135 -25.88 -8.10 24.93
CA ALA A 135 -26.21 -9.48 25.21
C ALA A 135 -25.49 -10.05 26.48
N GLY A 136 -24.61 -9.26 27.10
CA GLY A 136 -23.79 -9.71 28.25
C GLY A 136 -22.81 -10.83 27.90
N ARG A 137 -22.43 -10.98 26.60
CA ARG A 137 -21.60 -12.09 26.12
C ARG A 137 -20.53 -11.59 25.16
N THR A 138 -19.28 -11.91 25.47
CA THR A 138 -18.12 -11.51 24.67
C THR A 138 -17.28 -12.70 24.20
N ASP A 139 -17.84 -13.90 24.22
CA ASP A 139 -17.18 -15.11 23.74
C ASP A 139 -16.97 -15.10 22.21
N VAL A 140 -16.03 -15.92 21.71
CA VAL A 140 -15.70 -16.03 20.29
C VAL A 140 -16.93 -16.28 19.40
N LYS A 141 -17.92 -17.05 19.88
CA LYS A 141 -19.13 -17.34 19.08
C LYS A 141 -19.93 -16.06 18.84
N MET A 142 -20.06 -15.22 19.89
CA MET A 142 -20.75 -13.92 19.80
C MET A 142 -19.99 -12.92 18.92
N LEU A 143 -18.64 -12.96 18.92
CA LEU A 143 -17.80 -12.05 18.14
C LEU A 143 -17.54 -12.52 16.71
N ARG A 144 -17.84 -13.77 16.37
CA ARG A 144 -17.59 -14.37 15.04
C ARG A 144 -18.21 -13.61 13.86
N PRO A 145 -19.38 -12.97 13.94
CA PRO A 145 -19.95 -12.17 12.86
C PRO A 145 -19.01 -11.08 12.33
N TYR A 146 -18.13 -10.52 13.18
CA TYR A 146 -17.10 -9.56 12.78
C TYR A 146 -16.18 -10.10 11.69
N LEU A 147 -15.74 -11.35 11.76
CA LEU A 147 -14.90 -11.96 10.72
C LEU A 147 -15.59 -11.99 9.36
N GLY A 148 -16.88 -12.36 9.35
CA GLY A 148 -17.69 -12.36 8.13
C GLY A 148 -17.88 -10.95 7.57
N ALA A 149 -18.13 -9.96 8.41
CA ALA A 149 -18.29 -8.57 8.02
C ALA A 149 -16.98 -8.00 7.42
N ARG A 150 -15.84 -8.24 8.07
CA ARG A 150 -14.52 -7.86 7.55
C ARG A 150 -14.23 -8.51 6.20
N ARG A 151 -14.45 -9.81 6.08
CA ARG A 151 -14.22 -10.54 4.83
C ARG A 151 -15.03 -9.93 3.68
N ARG A 152 -16.32 -9.65 3.90
CA ARG A 152 -17.16 -9.00 2.88
C ARG A 152 -16.71 -7.59 2.54
N ALA A 153 -16.29 -6.82 3.57
CA ALA A 153 -15.86 -5.43 3.35
C ALA A 153 -14.55 -5.30 2.59
N PHE A 154 -13.60 -6.23 2.79
CA PHE A 154 -12.24 -6.09 2.29
C PHE A 154 -11.83 -7.11 1.21
N ALA A 155 -12.67 -8.08 0.84
CA ALA A 155 -12.27 -9.16 -0.07
C ALA A 155 -11.86 -8.65 -1.46
N GLU A 156 -12.67 -7.78 -2.06
CA GLU A 156 -12.41 -7.23 -3.41
C GLU A 156 -11.10 -6.40 -3.43
N LYS A 157 -10.90 -5.57 -2.40
CA LYS A 157 -9.68 -4.76 -2.23
C LYS A 157 -8.44 -5.62 -1.97
N THR A 158 -8.59 -6.65 -1.16
CA THR A 158 -7.49 -7.58 -0.87
C THR A 158 -7.02 -8.26 -2.15
N LEU A 159 -7.94 -8.69 -3.02
CA LEU A 159 -7.59 -9.28 -4.31
C LEU A 159 -6.90 -8.27 -5.23
N ALA A 160 -7.43 -7.04 -5.34
CA ALA A 160 -6.80 -5.98 -6.12
C ALA A 160 -5.38 -5.68 -5.62
N ASN A 161 -5.19 -5.63 -4.30
CA ASN A 161 -3.88 -5.41 -3.69
C ASN A 161 -2.91 -6.55 -4.02
N TYR A 162 -3.32 -7.81 -3.95
CA TYR A 162 -2.47 -8.94 -4.35
C TYR A 162 -2.05 -8.87 -5.83
N LEU A 163 -2.94 -8.44 -6.73
CA LEU A 163 -2.60 -8.25 -8.14
C LEU A 163 -1.57 -7.13 -8.30
N VAL A 164 -1.77 -5.99 -7.63
CA VAL A 164 -0.79 -4.89 -7.65
C VAL A 164 0.56 -5.34 -7.11
N GLN A 165 0.58 -6.08 -6.00
CA GLN A 165 1.80 -6.64 -5.43
C GLN A 165 2.52 -7.58 -6.43
N LEU A 166 1.78 -8.41 -7.14
CA LEU A 166 2.33 -9.27 -8.18
C LEU A 166 3.07 -8.43 -9.24
N PHE A 167 2.48 -7.33 -9.72
CA PHE A 167 3.12 -6.44 -10.69
C PHE A 167 4.34 -5.73 -10.10
N VAL A 168 4.23 -5.15 -8.90
CA VAL A 168 5.32 -4.42 -8.23
C VAL A 168 6.53 -5.31 -7.97
N HIS A 169 6.30 -6.56 -7.56
CA HIS A 169 7.38 -7.51 -7.28
C HIS A 169 7.87 -8.29 -8.52
N THR A 170 7.26 -8.07 -9.68
CA THR A 170 7.65 -8.74 -10.94
C THR A 170 8.10 -7.69 -11.96
N PRO A 171 9.39 -7.31 -12.01
CA PRO A 171 9.89 -6.25 -12.89
C PRO A 171 9.54 -6.44 -14.37
N VAL A 172 9.49 -7.68 -14.85
CA VAL A 172 9.08 -8.00 -16.23
C VAL A 172 7.64 -7.57 -16.49
N LEU A 173 6.72 -7.89 -15.56
CA LEU A 173 5.32 -7.48 -15.68
C LEU A 173 5.18 -5.95 -15.55
N MET A 174 5.93 -5.33 -14.65
CA MET A 174 5.90 -3.89 -14.45
C MET A 174 6.38 -3.15 -15.70
N ASN A 175 7.51 -3.56 -16.27
CA ASN A 175 8.05 -3.01 -17.52
C ASN A 175 7.11 -3.24 -18.71
N TYR A 176 6.32 -4.31 -18.71
CA TYR A 176 5.33 -4.58 -19.73
C TYR A 176 4.07 -3.71 -19.57
N VAL A 177 3.58 -3.53 -18.35
CA VAL A 177 2.32 -2.84 -18.04
C VAL A 177 2.47 -1.31 -18.01
N THR A 178 3.58 -0.78 -17.49
CA THR A 178 3.77 0.66 -17.30
C THR A 178 3.64 1.46 -18.61
N PRO A 179 4.30 1.11 -19.73
CA PRO A 179 4.12 1.82 -20.99
C PRO A 179 2.68 1.76 -21.50
N ARG A 180 1.98 0.63 -21.26
CA ARG A 180 0.59 0.45 -21.67
C ARG A 180 -0.37 1.33 -20.89
N LEU A 181 -0.14 1.49 -19.60
CA LEU A 181 -0.90 2.44 -18.76
C LEU A 181 -0.63 3.89 -19.20
N SER A 182 0.62 4.23 -19.51
CA SER A 182 0.99 5.57 -20.00
C SER A 182 0.30 5.92 -21.31
N SER A 183 0.16 4.94 -22.23
CA SER A 183 -0.54 5.13 -23.51
C SER A 183 -2.07 5.07 -23.43
N ARG A 184 -2.61 4.60 -22.29
CA ARG A 184 -4.06 4.41 -22.06
C ARG A 184 -4.52 5.14 -20.79
N PRO A 185 -4.59 6.48 -20.79
CA PRO A 185 -4.86 7.28 -19.58
C PRO A 185 -6.16 6.91 -18.86
N ALA A 186 -7.18 6.46 -19.59
CA ALA A 186 -8.45 6.03 -19.02
C ALA A 186 -8.29 4.79 -18.11
N LEU A 187 -7.48 3.81 -18.54
CA LEU A 187 -7.19 2.62 -17.74
C LEU A 187 -6.32 2.97 -16.53
N ALA A 188 -5.31 3.82 -16.72
CA ALA A 188 -4.46 4.31 -15.63
C ALA A 188 -5.29 5.07 -14.59
N ARG A 189 -6.17 5.98 -15.03
CA ARG A 189 -7.07 6.72 -14.14
C ARG A 189 -7.98 5.78 -13.35
N GLN A 190 -8.58 4.79 -14.00
CA GLN A 190 -9.45 3.81 -13.35
C GLN A 190 -8.67 3.03 -12.28
N LEU A 191 -7.44 2.59 -12.58
CA LEU A 191 -6.58 1.92 -11.62
C LEU A 191 -6.31 2.79 -10.39
N VAL A 192 -5.90 4.05 -10.59
CA VAL A 192 -5.62 5.01 -9.52
C VAL A 192 -6.86 5.27 -8.66
N LEU A 193 -8.04 5.50 -9.28
CA LEU A 193 -9.29 5.73 -8.54
C LEU A 193 -9.68 4.53 -7.67
N VAL A 194 -9.50 3.33 -8.18
CA VAL A 194 -9.81 2.10 -7.41
C VAL A 194 -8.82 1.89 -6.28
N LEU A 195 -7.52 2.07 -6.53
CA LEU A 195 -6.48 1.93 -5.50
C LEU A 195 -6.58 3.03 -4.43
N GLY A 196 -6.92 4.26 -4.82
CA GLY A 196 -7.11 5.39 -3.91
C GLY A 196 -8.47 5.40 -3.18
N ASP A 197 -9.29 4.37 -3.37
CA ASP A 197 -10.65 4.28 -2.81
C ASP A 197 -11.61 5.42 -3.21
N LEU A 198 -11.31 6.06 -4.32
CA LEU A 198 -12.13 7.12 -4.92
C LEU A 198 -13.11 6.55 -5.97
N GLY A 199 -12.94 5.28 -6.32
CA GLY A 199 -13.79 4.59 -7.28
C GLY A 199 -15.05 4.00 -6.66
N THR A 200 -16.13 3.93 -7.46
CA THR A 200 -17.36 3.24 -7.09
C THR A 200 -17.16 1.72 -7.02
N LYS A 201 -18.05 1.01 -6.31
CA LYS A 201 -18.05 -0.47 -6.28
C LYS A 201 -18.12 -1.09 -7.68
N ARG A 202 -18.76 -0.43 -8.63
CA ARG A 202 -18.83 -0.87 -10.03
C ARG A 202 -17.45 -0.81 -10.69
N GLU A 203 -16.72 0.30 -10.50
CA GLU A 203 -15.38 0.48 -11.04
C GLU A 203 -14.38 -0.50 -10.41
N GLN A 204 -14.51 -0.76 -9.09
CA GLN A 204 -13.69 -1.77 -8.40
C GLN A 204 -13.87 -3.16 -9.02
N ARG A 205 -15.11 -3.58 -9.33
CA ARG A 205 -15.38 -4.85 -10.00
C ARG A 205 -14.89 -4.88 -11.44
N GLN A 206 -14.98 -3.76 -12.15
CA GLN A 206 -14.48 -3.64 -13.52
C GLN A 206 -12.97 -3.85 -13.60
N LEU A 207 -12.21 -3.40 -12.60
CA LEU A 207 -10.75 -3.60 -12.54
C LEU A 207 -10.37 -5.10 -12.55
N LEU A 208 -11.18 -5.94 -11.91
CA LEU A 208 -10.99 -7.38 -11.85
C LEU A 208 -11.64 -8.13 -13.03
N SER A 209 -12.26 -7.40 -13.97
CA SER A 209 -12.94 -8.02 -15.11
C SER A 209 -11.92 -8.54 -16.14
N PRO A 210 -12.24 -9.65 -16.84
CA PRO A 210 -11.41 -10.14 -17.94
C PRO A 210 -11.20 -9.08 -19.03
N VAL A 211 -12.20 -8.23 -19.26
CA VAL A 211 -12.13 -7.12 -20.26
C VAL A 211 -11.08 -6.08 -19.87
N TYR A 212 -11.02 -5.67 -18.60
CA TYR A 212 -9.99 -4.74 -18.13
C TYR A 212 -8.60 -5.35 -18.25
N LEU A 213 -8.45 -6.59 -17.78
CA LEU A 213 -7.17 -7.31 -17.85
C LEU A 213 -6.73 -7.52 -19.30
N TRP A 214 -7.63 -7.87 -20.20
CA TRP A 214 -7.37 -7.97 -21.64
C TRP A 214 -6.91 -6.63 -22.21
N ASN A 215 -7.63 -5.53 -21.94
CA ASN A 215 -7.26 -4.19 -22.39
C ASN A 215 -5.92 -3.71 -21.84
N LEU A 216 -5.54 -4.16 -20.63
CA LEU A 216 -4.25 -3.87 -20.01
C LEU A 216 -3.11 -4.67 -20.66
N LEU A 217 -3.37 -5.93 -21.01
CA LEU A 217 -2.34 -6.88 -21.44
C LEU A 217 -2.25 -7.06 -22.96
N ARG A 218 -3.26 -6.66 -23.73
CA ARG A 218 -3.24 -6.81 -25.20
C ARG A 218 -2.03 -6.10 -25.82
N PRO A 219 -1.45 -6.64 -26.90
CA PRO A 219 -0.39 -5.98 -27.64
C PRO A 219 -0.77 -4.56 -28.11
N TRP A 220 0.20 -3.79 -28.49
CA TRP A 220 -0.01 -2.50 -29.14
C TRP A 220 -0.61 -2.75 -30.52
N ASP A 221 -1.64 -1.99 -30.87
CA ASP A 221 -2.11 -1.88 -32.25
C ASP A 221 -1.15 -1.00 -33.03
#